data_abd3e6d7f47e1d91721c3c57fecc8e87
#
_entry.id   abd3e6d7f47e1d91721c3c57fecc8e87
#
_cell.length_a   1.000
_cell.length_b   1.000
_cell.length_c   1.000
_cell.angle_alpha   90.00
_cell.angle_beta   90.00
_cell.angle_gamma   90.00
#
_symmetry.space_group_name_H-M   'P 1'
#
loop_
_entity.id
_entity.type
_entity.pdbx_description
1 polymer ?
#
loop_
_entity_poly.entity_id
_entity_poly.type
_entity_poly.pdbx_seq_one_letter_code
_entity_poly.pdbx_strand_id
1 'polypeptide(L)'
;MEVSDFTAESYDNADMKPFLVPYLVEDQLAAKGNMIVIAGGGYSSRGNAMEGYPIAEAFQDLGYNAYVLQRRVAPYSQEDTWLDMQRAVRYLRYNADSLGLGGMDCIAASGFSGGSGTILGEVANLYGNVQPTLYDADYASDAVDQMSADLDVVCPLYGPQYDGEHTSDYAGLITENPNLPAMFLAVGENDATGAMPDIWTLANSARGKTVVEVHTFAEVGHGFGAGLQGTTSTYWIPMADTFIDLVMGRGEAGVGEAAEIPEGYTQVQQYTFEGGFGKADVTCAVDDAKTKVYMTFVAFDQQQVVEGVLNDGIITVTYDQSGFMTNDAQAIYNAADQNNWQPVA
;
A
#
# COMPACT_ATOMS: atom_id res chain seq x y z
N MET A 1 -13.98 -21.56 -5.22
CA MET A 1 -13.49 -22.07 -3.93
C MET A 1 -14.69 -22.13 -2.99
N GLU A 2 -15.04 -23.28 -2.43
CA GLU A 2 -16.16 -23.35 -1.50
C GLU A 2 -15.66 -23.08 -0.08
N VAL A 3 -16.33 -22.15 0.64
CA VAL A 3 -16.13 -21.98 2.08
C VAL A 3 -16.89 -23.10 2.75
N SER A 4 -16.19 -24.15 3.18
CA SER A 4 -16.79 -25.22 3.97
C SER A 4 -16.62 -24.94 5.46
N ASP A 5 -17.50 -25.48 6.28
CA ASP A 5 -17.39 -25.39 7.73
C ASP A 5 -15.98 -25.79 8.19
N PHE A 6 -15.31 -24.83 8.81
CA PHE A 6 -13.93 -24.92 9.20
C PHE A 6 -13.82 -25.67 10.53
N THR A 7 -13.10 -26.79 10.56
CA THR A 7 -12.78 -27.48 11.81
C THR A 7 -11.28 -27.47 12.06
N ALA A 8 -10.88 -27.50 13.34
CA ALA A 8 -9.47 -27.57 13.71
C ALA A 8 -8.73 -28.78 13.07
N GLU A 9 -9.46 -29.87 12.82
CA GLU A 9 -8.93 -31.08 12.19
C GLU A 9 -8.66 -30.93 10.69
N SER A 10 -9.40 -30.07 10.00
CA SER A 10 -9.17 -29.74 8.58
C SER A 10 -8.05 -28.74 8.38
N TYR A 11 -7.61 -28.08 9.43
CA TYR A 11 -6.68 -26.96 9.39
C TYR A 11 -5.27 -27.33 8.91
N ASP A 12 -4.76 -28.49 9.37
CA ASP A 12 -3.42 -29.00 9.03
C ASP A 12 -3.48 -30.28 8.16
N ASN A 13 -4.62 -30.55 7.53
CA ASN A 13 -4.75 -31.67 6.64
C ASN A 13 -4.06 -31.38 5.30
N ALA A 14 -3.09 -32.21 4.92
CA ALA A 14 -2.37 -32.08 3.66
C ALA A 14 -3.27 -32.21 2.42
N ASP A 15 -4.39 -32.95 2.53
CA ASP A 15 -5.37 -33.12 1.45
C ASP A 15 -6.36 -31.96 1.36
N MET A 16 -6.26 -30.97 2.23
CA MET A 16 -7.16 -29.83 2.26
C MET A 16 -7.02 -28.98 0.99
N LYS A 17 -8.13 -28.72 0.34
CA LYS A 17 -8.19 -27.79 -0.79
C LYS A 17 -8.04 -26.36 -0.28
N PRO A 18 -7.24 -25.51 -0.95
CA PRO A 18 -7.12 -24.12 -0.58
C PRO A 18 -8.47 -23.38 -0.67
N PHE A 19 -8.74 -22.50 0.27
CA PHE A 19 -9.96 -21.68 0.30
C PHE A 19 -9.74 -20.32 0.96
N LEU A 20 -10.69 -19.41 0.76
CA LEU A 20 -10.71 -18.08 1.37
C LEU A 20 -11.72 -18.04 2.51
N VAL A 21 -11.33 -17.51 3.65
CA VAL A 21 -12.23 -17.15 4.76
C VAL A 21 -12.55 -15.66 4.64
N PRO A 22 -13.80 -15.28 4.29
CA PRO A 22 -14.15 -13.91 4.02
C PRO A 22 -14.47 -13.11 5.31
N TYR A 23 -14.08 -11.86 5.31
CA TYR A 23 -14.43 -10.77 6.22
C TYR A 23 -14.93 -9.61 5.36
N LEU A 24 -16.22 -9.56 5.09
CA LEU A 24 -16.79 -8.62 4.15
C LEU A 24 -17.34 -7.38 4.87
N VAL A 25 -17.13 -6.21 4.30
CA VAL A 25 -17.83 -5.00 4.74
C VAL A 25 -19.32 -5.10 4.41
N GLU A 26 -20.17 -4.46 5.21
CA GLU A 26 -21.63 -4.48 4.99
C GLU A 26 -22.02 -3.73 3.73
N ASP A 27 -21.44 -2.54 3.53
CA ASP A 27 -21.70 -1.71 2.34
C ASP A 27 -20.65 -1.97 1.26
N GLN A 28 -20.99 -2.82 0.32
CA GLN A 28 -20.12 -3.18 -0.79
C GLN A 28 -19.86 -2.02 -1.75
N LEU A 29 -20.72 -1.00 -1.81
CA LEU A 29 -20.50 0.18 -2.64
C LEU A 29 -19.44 1.11 -2.04
N ALA A 30 -19.24 1.05 -0.74
CA ALA A 30 -18.22 1.80 0.00
C ALA A 30 -16.93 1.00 0.22
N ALA A 31 -16.84 -0.25 -0.27
CA ALA A 31 -15.64 -1.07 -0.10
C ALA A 31 -14.42 -0.40 -0.73
N LYS A 32 -13.36 -0.17 0.06
CA LYS A 32 -12.10 0.43 -0.39
C LYS A 32 -11.30 -0.49 -1.31
N GLY A 33 -11.48 -1.79 -1.21
CA GLY A 33 -10.74 -2.80 -1.97
C GLY A 33 -10.91 -4.18 -1.41
N ASN A 34 -10.12 -5.10 -1.93
CA ASN A 34 -10.10 -6.51 -1.54
C ASN A 34 -8.70 -6.88 -1.06
N MET A 35 -8.56 -7.25 0.21
CA MET A 35 -7.28 -7.59 0.85
C MET A 35 -7.17 -9.09 1.09
N ILE A 36 -6.24 -9.77 0.44
CA ILE A 36 -5.92 -11.18 0.69
C ILE A 36 -4.85 -11.26 1.76
N VAL A 37 -5.14 -11.92 2.87
CA VAL A 37 -4.24 -12.07 4.02
C VAL A 37 -3.67 -13.48 4.05
N ILE A 38 -2.34 -13.61 4.14
CA ILE A 38 -1.63 -14.89 4.10
C ILE A 38 -0.72 -15.02 5.31
N ALA A 39 -1.14 -15.82 6.28
CA ALA A 39 -0.36 -16.06 7.49
C ALA A 39 0.96 -16.78 7.20
N GLY A 40 1.96 -16.54 8.06
CA GLY A 40 3.24 -17.24 8.07
C GLY A 40 3.14 -18.67 8.61
N GLY A 41 4.23 -19.16 9.16
CA GLY A 41 4.39 -20.53 9.64
C GLY A 41 5.34 -21.34 8.75
N GLY A 42 6.22 -20.68 8.02
CA GLY A 42 7.03 -21.29 6.96
C GLY A 42 6.10 -21.88 5.90
N TYR A 43 6.45 -23.03 5.40
CA TYR A 43 5.56 -23.79 4.51
C TYR A 43 4.99 -25.05 5.18
N SER A 44 5.10 -25.15 6.51
CA SER A 44 4.66 -26.32 7.29
C SER A 44 3.36 -26.08 8.08
N SER A 45 2.98 -24.82 8.30
CA SER A 45 1.79 -24.46 9.05
C SER A 45 1.22 -23.10 8.60
N ARG A 46 0.14 -22.68 9.23
CA ARG A 46 -0.52 -21.38 9.03
C ARG A 46 -0.77 -20.71 10.38
N GLY A 47 -0.08 -19.61 10.65
CA GLY A 47 -0.17 -18.86 11.90
C GLY A 47 -1.43 -17.97 11.99
N ASN A 48 -2.59 -18.44 11.52
CA ASN A 48 -3.79 -17.63 11.33
C ASN A 48 -4.29 -16.94 12.61
N ALA A 49 -4.05 -17.52 13.79
CA ALA A 49 -4.46 -16.91 15.05
C ALA A 49 -3.76 -15.56 15.33
N MET A 50 -2.57 -15.35 14.77
CA MET A 50 -1.77 -14.13 14.97
C MET A 50 -1.66 -13.28 13.70
N GLU A 51 -1.63 -13.90 12.53
CA GLU A 51 -1.25 -13.29 11.26
C GLU A 51 -2.35 -13.42 10.17
N GLY A 52 -3.45 -14.08 10.48
CA GLY A 52 -4.59 -14.27 9.58
C GLY A 52 -5.80 -13.47 10.05
N TYR A 53 -6.53 -14.04 10.99
CA TYR A 53 -7.83 -13.51 11.41
C TYR A 53 -7.79 -12.09 11.97
N PRO A 54 -6.87 -11.73 12.92
CA PRO A 54 -6.82 -10.37 13.45
C PRO A 54 -6.46 -9.33 12.39
N ILE A 55 -5.67 -9.73 11.40
CA ILE A 55 -5.29 -8.84 10.30
C ILE A 55 -6.47 -8.61 9.36
N ALA A 56 -7.20 -9.67 9.03
CA ALA A 56 -8.38 -9.57 8.18
C ALA A 56 -9.48 -8.71 8.85
N GLU A 57 -9.70 -8.88 10.16
CA GLU A 57 -10.61 -8.04 10.95
C GLU A 57 -10.17 -6.56 10.90
N ALA A 58 -8.87 -6.29 11.10
CA ALA A 58 -8.37 -4.92 11.08
C ALA A 58 -8.53 -4.26 9.70
N PHE A 59 -8.30 -4.96 8.59
CA PHE A 59 -8.56 -4.42 7.25
C PHE A 59 -10.06 -4.29 6.95
N GLN A 60 -10.91 -5.18 7.47
CA GLN A 60 -12.35 -5.02 7.39
C GLN A 60 -12.82 -3.75 8.10
N ASP A 61 -12.30 -3.46 9.29
CA ASP A 61 -12.60 -2.24 10.06
C ASP A 61 -12.16 -0.97 9.31
N LEU A 62 -11.11 -1.06 8.46
CA LEU A 62 -10.65 0.02 7.59
C LEU A 62 -11.44 0.14 6.28
N GLY A 63 -12.42 -0.72 6.05
CA GLY A 63 -13.31 -0.65 4.89
C GLY A 63 -12.93 -1.57 3.72
N TYR A 64 -12.05 -2.54 3.90
CA TYR A 64 -11.72 -3.54 2.88
C TYR A 64 -12.57 -4.80 3.03
N ASN A 65 -12.95 -5.42 1.93
CA ASN A 65 -13.26 -6.84 1.97
C ASN A 65 -11.95 -7.60 2.19
N ALA A 66 -11.82 -8.29 3.32
CA ALA A 66 -10.61 -9.04 3.62
C ALA A 66 -10.86 -10.55 3.55
N TYR A 67 -9.83 -11.30 3.20
CA TYR A 67 -9.93 -12.75 3.02
C TYR A 67 -8.68 -13.43 3.55
N VAL A 68 -8.80 -14.37 4.48
CA VAL A 68 -7.67 -15.19 4.91
C VAL A 68 -7.52 -16.37 3.97
N LEU A 69 -6.42 -16.41 3.23
CA LEU A 69 -6.12 -17.52 2.34
C LEU A 69 -5.61 -18.73 3.14
N GLN A 70 -6.39 -19.79 3.14
CA GLN A 70 -6.00 -21.10 3.65
C GLN A 70 -5.22 -21.83 2.54
N ARG A 71 -3.94 -21.42 2.36
CA ARG A 71 -3.06 -22.02 1.36
C ARG A 71 -2.65 -23.43 1.74
N ARG A 72 -2.20 -24.22 0.78
CA ARG A 72 -1.54 -25.51 1.04
C ARG A 72 -0.27 -25.31 1.88
N VAL A 73 0.11 -26.33 2.61
CA VAL A 73 1.34 -26.44 3.38
C VAL A 73 1.97 -27.81 3.13
N ALA A 74 3.16 -28.08 3.64
CA ALA A 74 3.81 -29.39 3.49
C ALA A 74 2.78 -30.53 3.65
N PRO A 75 2.84 -31.58 2.79
CA PRO A 75 3.95 -31.92 1.90
C PRO A 75 3.95 -31.20 0.53
N TYR A 76 3.06 -30.26 0.31
CA TYR A 76 3.04 -29.46 -0.92
C TYR A 76 4.25 -28.53 -1.00
N SER A 77 4.67 -28.20 -2.22
CA SER A 77 5.81 -27.32 -2.48
C SER A 77 5.52 -25.84 -2.24
N GLN A 78 6.52 -24.99 -2.33
CA GLN A 78 6.32 -23.53 -2.30
C GLN A 78 5.55 -23.06 -3.53
N GLU A 79 5.86 -23.59 -4.69
CA GLU A 79 5.20 -23.29 -5.96
C GLU A 79 3.69 -23.60 -5.90
N ASP A 80 3.30 -24.65 -5.19
CA ASP A 80 1.90 -24.95 -4.92
C ASP A 80 1.20 -23.82 -4.16
N THR A 81 1.91 -23.15 -3.22
CA THR A 81 1.35 -22.01 -2.48
C THR A 81 1.23 -20.76 -3.37
N TRP A 82 2.11 -20.58 -4.36
CA TRP A 82 2.01 -19.50 -5.35
C TRP A 82 0.80 -19.71 -6.27
N LEU A 83 0.55 -20.97 -6.69
CA LEU A 83 -0.66 -21.35 -7.44
C LEU A 83 -1.93 -21.08 -6.64
N ASP A 84 -1.92 -21.33 -5.33
CA ASP A 84 -3.05 -21.04 -4.46
C ASP A 84 -3.33 -19.54 -4.41
N MET A 85 -2.29 -18.71 -4.32
CA MET A 85 -2.40 -17.26 -4.36
C MET A 85 -2.92 -16.76 -5.70
N GLN A 86 -2.32 -17.20 -6.80
CA GLN A 86 -2.77 -16.90 -8.15
C GLN A 86 -4.26 -17.22 -8.32
N ARG A 87 -4.66 -18.41 -7.89
CA ARG A 87 -6.06 -18.86 -7.97
C ARG A 87 -6.99 -17.99 -7.12
N ALA A 88 -6.55 -17.56 -5.94
CA ALA A 88 -7.33 -16.69 -5.06
C ALA A 88 -7.62 -15.34 -5.71
N VAL A 89 -6.61 -14.68 -6.29
CA VAL A 89 -6.77 -13.40 -7.00
C VAL A 89 -7.75 -13.55 -8.18
N ARG A 90 -7.55 -14.56 -9.02
CA ARG A 90 -8.40 -14.86 -10.17
C ARG A 90 -9.83 -15.20 -9.77
N TYR A 91 -10.00 -15.93 -8.67
CA TYR A 91 -11.30 -16.31 -8.15
C TYR A 91 -12.12 -15.08 -7.73
N LEU A 92 -11.50 -14.13 -7.03
CA LEU A 92 -12.18 -12.88 -6.66
C LEU A 92 -12.62 -12.10 -7.90
N ARG A 93 -11.75 -11.95 -8.89
CA ARG A 93 -12.08 -11.26 -10.14
C ARG A 93 -13.20 -11.94 -10.93
N TYR A 94 -13.11 -13.26 -11.07
CA TYR A 94 -14.10 -14.02 -11.84
C TYR A 94 -15.49 -14.01 -11.20
N ASN A 95 -15.55 -14.08 -9.88
CA ASN A 95 -16.81 -14.19 -9.15
C ASN A 95 -17.30 -12.87 -8.57
N ALA A 96 -16.65 -11.73 -8.83
CA ALA A 96 -16.99 -10.45 -8.24
C ALA A 96 -18.48 -10.11 -8.38
N ASP A 97 -19.00 -10.15 -9.60
CA ASP A 97 -20.41 -9.84 -9.87
C ASP A 97 -21.37 -10.82 -9.20
N SER A 98 -21.07 -12.12 -9.26
CA SER A 98 -21.94 -13.17 -8.70
C SER A 98 -21.96 -13.16 -7.17
N LEU A 99 -20.89 -12.69 -6.53
CA LEU A 99 -20.77 -12.53 -5.08
C LEU A 99 -21.16 -11.12 -4.61
N GLY A 100 -21.40 -10.18 -5.54
CA GLY A 100 -21.73 -8.80 -5.23
C GLY A 100 -20.59 -8.05 -4.55
N LEU A 101 -19.31 -8.35 -4.90
CA LEU A 101 -18.14 -7.73 -4.30
C LEU A 101 -17.90 -6.32 -4.87
N GLY A 102 -17.75 -5.35 -3.96
CA GLY A 102 -17.29 -4.01 -4.26
C GLY A 102 -15.76 -3.87 -4.19
N GLY A 103 -15.24 -2.68 -4.51
CA GLY A 103 -13.82 -2.36 -4.38
C GLY A 103 -12.90 -3.18 -5.31
N MET A 104 -13.41 -3.66 -6.46
CA MET A 104 -12.64 -4.52 -7.37
C MET A 104 -11.59 -3.76 -8.19
N ASP A 105 -11.53 -2.47 -8.07
CA ASP A 105 -10.46 -1.60 -8.60
C ASP A 105 -9.14 -1.75 -7.81
N CYS A 106 -9.17 -2.35 -6.61
CA CYS A 106 -8.01 -2.64 -5.81
C CYS A 106 -8.05 -4.07 -5.27
N ILE A 107 -7.12 -4.91 -5.69
CA ILE A 107 -6.84 -6.21 -5.05
C ILE A 107 -5.44 -6.14 -4.48
N ALA A 108 -5.35 -6.12 -3.16
CA ALA A 108 -4.11 -6.09 -2.41
C ALA A 108 -3.87 -7.41 -1.67
N ALA A 109 -2.63 -7.64 -1.27
CA ALA A 109 -2.28 -8.79 -0.46
C ALA A 109 -1.33 -8.42 0.67
N SER A 110 -1.57 -8.94 1.88
CA SER A 110 -0.67 -8.86 3.03
C SER A 110 -0.20 -10.26 3.42
N GLY A 111 1.11 -10.43 3.47
CA GLY A 111 1.72 -11.74 3.76
C GLY A 111 2.79 -11.64 4.86
N PHE A 112 2.88 -12.69 5.65
CA PHE A 112 3.71 -12.75 6.84
C PHE A 112 4.70 -13.90 6.75
N SER A 113 6.02 -13.63 6.91
CA SER A 113 7.04 -14.70 6.88
C SER A 113 6.90 -15.59 5.64
N GLY A 114 6.62 -16.87 5.76
CA GLY A 114 6.33 -17.77 4.63
C GLY A 114 5.15 -17.32 3.76
N GLY A 115 4.19 -16.56 4.30
CA GLY A 115 3.11 -15.92 3.55
C GLY A 115 3.61 -14.80 2.63
N SER A 116 4.63 -14.04 3.06
CA SER A 116 5.34 -13.07 2.20
C SER A 116 5.99 -13.77 1.00
N GLY A 117 6.62 -14.92 1.23
CA GLY A 117 7.20 -15.73 0.14
C GLY A 117 6.14 -16.24 -0.83
N THR A 118 4.93 -16.56 -0.34
CA THR A 118 3.79 -16.94 -1.20
C THR A 118 3.38 -15.79 -2.13
N ILE A 119 3.23 -14.57 -1.60
CA ILE A 119 2.89 -13.38 -2.42
C ILE A 119 4.00 -13.08 -3.42
N LEU A 120 5.24 -13.01 -2.95
CA LEU A 120 6.36 -12.61 -3.80
C LEU A 120 6.67 -13.66 -4.87
N GLY A 121 6.44 -14.94 -4.59
CA GLY A 121 6.55 -16.01 -5.57
C GLY A 121 5.48 -15.89 -6.66
N GLU A 122 4.25 -15.55 -6.31
CA GLU A 122 3.18 -15.27 -7.27
C GLU A 122 3.54 -14.05 -8.13
N VAL A 123 3.88 -12.91 -7.50
CA VAL A 123 4.26 -11.67 -8.20
C VAL A 123 5.44 -11.85 -9.13
N ALA A 124 6.40 -12.70 -8.78
CA ALA A 124 7.59 -12.97 -9.60
C ALA A 124 7.33 -13.90 -10.77
N ASN A 125 6.43 -14.90 -10.62
CA ASN A 125 6.36 -16.02 -11.54
C ASN A 125 4.98 -16.27 -12.16
N LEU A 126 3.90 -15.85 -11.51
CA LEU A 126 2.53 -16.22 -11.85
C LEU A 126 1.60 -15.03 -12.10
N TYR A 127 2.18 -13.85 -12.32
CA TYR A 127 1.46 -12.60 -12.57
C TYR A 127 0.65 -12.62 -13.88
N GLY A 128 -0.28 -11.73 -13.99
CA GLY A 128 -1.06 -11.50 -15.22
C GLY A 128 -1.77 -12.76 -15.70
N ASN A 129 -1.49 -13.12 -16.94
CA ASN A 129 -2.11 -14.27 -17.61
C ASN A 129 -1.18 -15.51 -17.66
N VAL A 130 -0.10 -15.54 -16.86
CA VAL A 130 0.76 -16.73 -16.75
C VAL A 130 -0.09 -17.90 -16.28
N GLN A 131 -0.01 -19.02 -17.02
CA GLN A 131 -0.88 -20.16 -16.73
C GLN A 131 -0.33 -21.07 -15.63
N PRO A 132 -1.19 -21.67 -14.79
CA PRO A 132 -0.79 -22.60 -13.73
C PRO A 132 0.04 -23.78 -14.25
N THR A 133 -0.15 -24.16 -15.51
CA THR A 133 0.56 -25.25 -16.19
C THR A 133 2.08 -25.02 -16.27
N LEU A 134 2.56 -23.82 -15.93
CA LEU A 134 4.01 -23.55 -15.81
C LEU A 134 4.65 -24.42 -14.69
N TYR A 135 3.91 -24.64 -13.60
CA TYR A 135 4.37 -25.40 -12.42
C TYR A 135 3.63 -26.73 -12.24
N ASP A 136 2.43 -26.86 -12.77
CA ASP A 136 1.64 -28.08 -12.74
C ASP A 136 1.15 -28.41 -14.16
N ALA A 137 1.90 -29.27 -14.84
CA ALA A 137 1.62 -29.63 -16.24
C ALA A 137 0.27 -30.37 -16.41
N ASP A 138 -0.24 -30.97 -15.35
CA ASP A 138 -1.50 -31.73 -15.35
C ASP A 138 -2.68 -30.85 -14.89
N TYR A 139 -2.44 -29.58 -14.62
CA TYR A 139 -3.46 -28.65 -14.18
C TYR A 139 -4.58 -28.49 -15.21
N ALA A 140 -5.81 -28.78 -14.82
CA ALA A 140 -6.98 -28.63 -15.65
C ALA A 140 -7.51 -27.19 -15.56
N SER A 141 -7.07 -26.31 -16.47
CA SER A 141 -7.50 -24.92 -16.52
C SER A 141 -9.01 -24.79 -16.76
N ASP A 142 -9.63 -23.78 -16.13
CA ASP A 142 -11.03 -23.45 -16.28
C ASP A 142 -11.23 -21.94 -16.60
N ALA A 143 -12.49 -21.47 -16.52
CA ALA A 143 -12.81 -20.07 -16.82
C ALA A 143 -12.18 -19.05 -15.85
N VAL A 144 -11.91 -19.45 -14.61
CA VAL A 144 -11.25 -18.59 -13.61
C VAL A 144 -9.81 -18.30 -14.04
N ASP A 145 -9.12 -19.24 -14.67
CA ASP A 145 -7.73 -19.08 -15.09
C ASP A 145 -7.55 -18.12 -16.28
N GLN A 146 -8.64 -17.66 -16.87
CA GLN A 146 -8.63 -16.60 -17.88
C GLN A 146 -8.56 -15.18 -17.29
N MET A 147 -8.74 -15.04 -15.97
CA MET A 147 -8.63 -13.76 -15.29
C MET A 147 -7.16 -13.41 -15.05
N SER A 148 -6.85 -12.10 -15.01
CA SER A 148 -5.51 -11.64 -14.58
C SER A 148 -5.26 -12.00 -13.11
N ALA A 149 -4.04 -12.38 -12.80
CA ALA A 149 -3.55 -12.60 -11.45
C ALA A 149 -2.83 -11.38 -10.86
N ASP A 150 -2.73 -10.27 -11.61
CA ASP A 150 -2.04 -9.07 -11.12
C ASP A 150 -2.65 -8.55 -9.82
N LEU A 151 -1.78 -8.11 -8.93
CA LEU A 151 -2.10 -7.39 -7.70
C LEU A 151 -1.80 -5.90 -7.88
N ASP A 152 -2.56 -5.04 -7.21
CA ASP A 152 -2.33 -3.59 -7.23
C ASP A 152 -1.32 -3.19 -6.16
N VAL A 153 -1.43 -3.78 -4.96
CA VAL A 153 -0.54 -3.52 -3.82
C VAL A 153 -0.21 -4.81 -3.09
N VAL A 154 1.05 -4.94 -2.66
CA VAL A 154 1.48 -6.03 -1.80
C VAL A 154 2.17 -5.50 -0.55
N CYS A 155 1.88 -6.15 0.59
CA CYS A 155 2.44 -5.85 1.89
C CYS A 155 3.19 -7.08 2.44
N PRO A 156 4.39 -7.39 1.97
CA PRO A 156 5.22 -8.46 2.55
C PRO A 156 5.83 -7.99 3.87
N LEU A 157 5.52 -8.71 4.96
CA LEU A 157 6.05 -8.44 6.29
C LEU A 157 7.03 -9.54 6.70
N TYR A 158 8.18 -9.13 7.23
CA TYR A 158 9.28 -10.01 7.70
C TYR A 158 9.51 -11.27 6.85
N GLY A 159 9.55 -11.08 5.55
CA GLY A 159 9.83 -12.09 4.52
C GLY A 159 9.98 -11.41 3.15
N PRO A 160 10.52 -12.09 2.14
CA PRO A 160 10.83 -13.52 2.17
C PRO A 160 12.03 -13.82 3.06
N GLN A 161 12.07 -15.04 3.55
CA GLN A 161 13.30 -15.61 4.07
C GLN A 161 13.95 -16.37 2.94
N TYR A 162 15.13 -15.99 2.56
CA TYR A 162 15.91 -16.74 1.59
C TYR A 162 16.52 -17.95 2.31
N ASP A 163 16.00 -19.13 2.06
CA ASP A 163 16.46 -20.38 2.68
C ASP A 163 17.65 -21.02 1.97
N GLY A 164 18.28 -20.31 1.05
CA GLY A 164 19.45 -20.76 0.30
C GLY A 164 19.16 -21.72 -0.85
N GLU A 165 18.04 -22.42 -0.87
CA GLU A 165 17.60 -23.28 -1.98
C GLU A 165 16.62 -22.58 -2.92
N HIS A 166 15.80 -21.67 -2.38
CA HIS A 166 14.80 -20.89 -3.10
C HIS A 166 15.16 -19.39 -3.22
N THR A 167 16.41 -19.06 -2.94
CA THR A 167 17.01 -17.73 -3.13
C THR A 167 17.12 -17.31 -4.58
N SER A 168 16.53 -18.06 -5.48
CA SER A 168 16.47 -17.64 -6.86
C SER A 168 15.81 -16.28 -6.90
N ASP A 169 16.61 -15.31 -6.56
CA ASP A 169 16.57 -13.96 -7.00
C ASP A 169 15.14 -13.38 -7.17
N TYR A 170 14.28 -13.49 -6.10
CA TYR A 170 13.01 -12.76 -6.11
C TYR A 170 13.21 -11.31 -6.55
N ALA A 171 14.32 -10.70 -6.16
CA ALA A 171 14.65 -9.36 -6.53
C ALA A 171 14.90 -9.22 -8.05
N GLY A 172 15.52 -10.18 -8.70
CA GLY A 172 15.69 -10.22 -10.15
C GLY A 172 14.40 -10.59 -10.88
N LEU A 173 13.73 -11.66 -10.45
CA LEU A 173 12.51 -12.15 -11.08
C LEU A 173 11.34 -11.16 -10.96
N ILE A 174 11.15 -10.53 -9.81
CA ILE A 174 10.13 -9.50 -9.60
C ILE A 174 10.28 -8.37 -10.62
N THR A 175 11.50 -8.01 -10.96
CA THR A 175 11.74 -6.91 -11.90
C THR A 175 11.42 -7.25 -13.35
N GLU A 176 11.14 -8.50 -13.68
CA GLU A 176 10.66 -8.92 -14.99
C GLU A 176 9.14 -8.81 -15.14
N ASN A 177 8.40 -8.68 -14.02
CA ASN A 177 6.97 -8.45 -14.06
C ASN A 177 6.66 -7.04 -14.62
N PRO A 178 6.00 -6.90 -15.77
CA PRO A 178 5.65 -5.62 -16.34
C PRO A 178 4.56 -4.87 -15.56
N ASN A 179 3.78 -5.58 -14.74
CA ASN A 179 2.70 -5.06 -13.90
C ASN A 179 3.08 -5.17 -12.42
N LEU A 180 4.31 -4.77 -12.09
CA LEU A 180 4.81 -4.89 -10.72
C LEU A 180 3.93 -4.08 -9.75
N PRO A 181 3.31 -4.73 -8.74
CA PRO A 181 2.48 -4.04 -7.77
C PRO A 181 3.28 -3.03 -6.93
N ALA A 182 2.61 -2.04 -6.36
CA ALA A 182 3.23 -1.21 -5.35
C ALA A 182 3.52 -2.04 -4.08
N MET A 183 4.57 -1.69 -3.34
CA MET A 183 5.08 -2.52 -2.24
C MET A 183 5.20 -1.74 -0.93
N PHE A 184 4.45 -2.15 0.08
CA PHE A 184 4.65 -1.74 1.47
C PHE A 184 5.41 -2.85 2.20
N LEU A 185 6.66 -2.60 2.54
CA LEU A 185 7.57 -3.59 3.13
C LEU A 185 7.82 -3.27 4.60
N ALA A 186 7.73 -4.27 5.47
CA ALA A 186 7.99 -4.05 6.89
C ALA A 186 8.72 -5.23 7.57
N VAL A 187 9.66 -4.89 8.47
CA VAL A 187 10.48 -5.88 9.18
C VAL A 187 10.87 -5.37 10.56
N GLY A 188 11.13 -6.26 11.50
CA GLY A 188 11.70 -5.93 12.79
C GLY A 188 13.23 -5.78 12.73
N GLU A 189 13.79 -4.81 13.47
CA GLU A 189 15.24 -4.62 13.58
C GLU A 189 15.95 -5.87 14.12
N ASN A 190 15.33 -6.54 15.09
CA ASN A 190 15.86 -7.72 15.77
C ASN A 190 15.35 -9.03 15.14
N ASP A 191 14.96 -9.02 13.88
CA ASP A 191 14.55 -10.24 13.18
C ASP A 191 15.74 -11.17 12.96
N ALA A 192 15.77 -12.26 13.73
CA ALA A 192 16.86 -13.23 13.73
C ALA A 192 16.85 -14.18 12.51
N THR A 193 15.83 -14.11 11.66
CA THR A 193 15.69 -15.00 10.49
C THR A 193 16.45 -14.51 9.27
N GLY A 194 16.98 -13.29 9.32
CA GLY A 194 17.67 -12.67 8.17
C GLY A 194 16.75 -11.92 7.21
N ALA A 195 15.46 -11.75 7.54
CA ALA A 195 14.50 -11.07 6.67
C ALA A 195 14.83 -9.59 6.42
N MET A 196 15.52 -8.91 7.35
CA MET A 196 15.81 -7.48 7.22
C MET A 196 16.67 -7.15 5.99
N PRO A 197 17.86 -7.76 5.77
CA PRO A 197 18.64 -7.48 4.57
C PRO A 197 17.92 -7.88 3.27
N ASP A 198 17.08 -8.91 3.31
CA ASP A 198 16.34 -9.38 2.15
C ASP A 198 15.25 -8.39 1.73
N ILE A 199 14.51 -7.83 2.69
CA ILE A 199 13.52 -6.76 2.44
C ILE A 199 14.19 -5.52 1.83
N TRP A 200 15.35 -5.09 2.33
CA TRP A 200 16.09 -3.97 1.77
C TRP A 200 16.62 -4.26 0.35
N THR A 201 17.03 -5.50 0.09
CA THR A 201 17.44 -5.93 -1.26
C THR A 201 16.26 -5.88 -2.22
N LEU A 202 15.10 -6.38 -1.82
CA LEU A 202 13.85 -6.32 -2.57
C LEU A 202 13.45 -4.87 -2.88
N ALA A 203 13.43 -4.02 -1.86
CA ALA A 203 13.10 -2.60 -2.01
C ALA A 203 14.00 -1.88 -3.00
N ASN A 204 15.32 -2.11 -2.91
CA ASN A 204 16.28 -1.51 -3.84
C ASN A 204 16.10 -1.98 -5.28
N SER A 205 15.72 -3.23 -5.49
CA SER A 205 15.48 -3.80 -6.82
C SER A 205 14.18 -3.30 -7.45
N ALA A 206 13.14 -3.09 -6.64
CA ALA A 206 11.83 -2.61 -7.09
C ALA A 206 11.78 -1.09 -7.27
N ARG A 207 12.67 -0.34 -6.57
CA ARG A 207 12.69 1.13 -6.62
C ARG A 207 12.90 1.67 -8.04
N GLY A 208 12.06 2.62 -8.43
CA GLY A 208 12.05 3.21 -9.78
C GLY A 208 11.32 2.37 -10.83
N LYS A 209 10.78 1.21 -10.45
CA LYS A 209 9.92 0.36 -11.28
C LYS A 209 8.48 0.39 -10.79
N THR A 210 8.31 0.50 -9.47
CA THR A 210 7.02 0.70 -8.81
C THR A 210 7.21 1.60 -7.58
N VAL A 211 6.10 1.96 -6.94
CA VAL A 211 6.12 2.69 -5.65
C VAL A 211 6.50 1.72 -4.53
N VAL A 212 7.48 2.09 -3.71
CA VAL A 212 7.98 1.24 -2.63
C VAL A 212 8.12 2.05 -1.36
N GLU A 213 7.56 1.56 -0.27
CA GLU A 213 7.72 2.08 1.08
C GLU A 213 8.29 0.99 2.00
N VAL A 214 9.27 1.32 2.87
CA VAL A 214 9.97 0.35 3.71
C VAL A 214 10.01 0.82 5.16
N HIS A 215 9.62 -0.05 6.08
CA HIS A 215 9.66 0.19 7.52
C HIS A 215 10.52 -0.83 8.24
N THR A 216 11.43 -0.34 9.09
CA THR A 216 12.17 -1.15 10.04
C THR A 216 11.78 -0.73 11.45
N PHE A 217 11.16 -1.62 12.20
CA PHE A 217 10.65 -1.33 13.53
C PHE A 217 11.70 -1.66 14.60
N ALA A 218 12.09 -0.64 15.38
CA ALA A 218 13.08 -0.79 16.45
C ALA A 218 12.58 -1.74 17.55
N GLU A 219 13.50 -2.54 18.09
CA GLU A 219 13.27 -3.51 19.17
C GLU A 219 12.23 -4.61 18.85
N VAL A 220 11.89 -4.79 17.58
CA VAL A 220 10.92 -5.79 17.11
C VAL A 220 11.64 -6.99 16.50
N GLY A 221 11.24 -8.19 16.88
CA GLY A 221 11.72 -9.45 16.29
C GLY A 221 10.82 -9.95 15.16
N HIS A 222 11.04 -11.22 14.78
CA HIS A 222 10.22 -11.92 13.81
C HIS A 222 8.81 -12.20 14.34
N GLY A 223 7.78 -12.20 13.46
CA GLY A 223 6.44 -12.67 13.82
C GLY A 223 5.62 -11.68 14.65
N PHE A 224 5.72 -10.38 14.39
CA PHE A 224 4.99 -9.38 15.17
C PHE A 224 3.49 -9.26 14.83
N GLY A 225 2.97 -9.96 13.80
CA GLY A 225 1.54 -9.98 13.44
C GLY A 225 0.94 -8.59 13.31
N ALA A 226 -0.13 -8.30 14.06
CA ALA A 226 -0.78 -6.98 14.10
C ALA A 226 0.05 -5.89 14.81
N GLY A 227 1.26 -6.20 15.25
CA GLY A 227 2.18 -5.31 15.94
C GLY A 227 2.44 -5.72 17.38
N LEU A 228 3.66 -5.46 17.83
CA LEU A 228 4.10 -5.74 19.22
C LEU A 228 3.76 -4.54 20.10
N GLN A 229 3.00 -4.76 21.16
CA GLN A 229 2.62 -3.71 22.11
C GLN A 229 3.83 -2.99 22.71
N GLY A 230 3.76 -1.66 22.73
CA GLY A 230 4.86 -0.81 23.22
C GLY A 230 5.93 -0.48 22.18
N THR A 231 5.76 -0.93 20.95
CA THR A 231 6.62 -0.57 19.81
C THR A 231 5.83 0.13 18.71
N THR A 232 6.54 0.76 17.77
CA THR A 232 5.92 1.42 16.62
C THR A 232 5.36 0.44 15.58
N SER A 233 5.66 -0.84 15.69
CA SER A 233 5.07 -1.85 14.81
C SER A 233 3.55 -1.96 14.92
N THR A 234 2.94 -1.47 16.00
CA THR A 234 1.47 -1.42 16.15
C THR A 234 0.79 -0.48 15.15
N TYR A 235 1.54 0.39 14.46
CA TYR A 235 1.01 1.33 13.48
C TYR A 235 1.08 0.84 12.04
N TRP A 236 1.64 -0.34 11.76
CA TRP A 236 1.88 -0.76 10.39
C TRP A 236 0.59 -0.91 9.56
N ILE A 237 -0.51 -1.38 10.16
CA ILE A 237 -1.78 -1.57 9.43
C ILE A 237 -2.35 -0.22 8.95
N PRO A 238 -2.53 0.81 9.80
CA PRO A 238 -2.96 2.13 9.32
C PRO A 238 -1.93 2.79 8.38
N MET A 239 -0.63 2.52 8.52
CA MET A 239 0.37 3.00 7.55
C MET A 239 0.20 2.32 6.19
N ALA A 240 -0.04 1.01 6.16
CA ALA A 240 -0.34 0.29 4.93
C ALA A 240 -1.65 0.76 4.27
N ASP A 241 -2.69 1.06 5.05
CA ASP A 241 -3.93 1.65 4.53
C ASP A 241 -3.66 3.01 3.87
N THR A 242 -2.92 3.89 4.53
CA THR A 242 -2.51 5.19 3.97
C THR A 242 -1.70 5.02 2.68
N PHE A 243 -0.78 4.06 2.65
CA PHE A 243 0.01 3.74 1.45
C PHE A 243 -0.87 3.24 0.30
N ILE A 244 -1.83 2.35 0.58
CA ILE A 244 -2.79 1.86 -0.42
C ILE A 244 -3.62 3.01 -0.96
N ASP A 245 -4.15 3.88 -0.10
CA ASP A 245 -4.93 5.05 -0.52
C ASP A 245 -4.10 5.99 -1.41
N LEU A 246 -2.83 6.23 -1.06
CA LEU A 246 -1.90 7.01 -1.88
C LEU A 246 -1.72 6.39 -3.29
N VAL A 247 -1.42 5.10 -3.34
CA VAL A 247 -1.16 4.38 -4.61
C VAL A 247 -2.39 4.33 -5.49
N MET A 248 -3.56 4.13 -4.89
CA MET A 248 -4.84 4.05 -5.59
C MET A 248 -5.42 5.44 -5.93
N GLY A 249 -4.71 6.52 -5.58
CA GLY A 249 -5.19 7.89 -5.79
C GLY A 249 -6.44 8.24 -4.97
N ARG A 250 -6.66 7.53 -3.87
CA ARG A 250 -7.78 7.76 -2.94
C ARG A 250 -7.35 8.64 -1.76
N GLY A 251 -6.04 8.66 -1.47
CA GLY A 251 -5.51 9.66 -0.57
C GLY A 251 -5.89 10.99 -1.17
N GLU A 252 -6.69 11.77 -0.48
CA GLU A 252 -6.55 13.19 -0.65
C GLU A 252 -5.06 13.43 -0.39
N ALA A 253 -4.28 13.61 -1.46
CA ALA A 253 -2.95 14.17 -1.34
C ALA A 253 -3.18 15.42 -0.52
N GLY A 254 -2.85 15.38 0.78
CA GLY A 254 -3.23 16.33 1.83
C GLY A 254 -3.67 17.69 1.34
N VAL A 255 -4.80 17.70 0.66
CA VAL A 255 -5.57 18.90 0.41
C VAL A 255 -6.43 19.00 1.65
N GLY A 256 -5.84 19.42 2.75
CA GLY A 256 -6.63 20.00 3.81
C GLY A 256 -7.60 20.96 3.12
N GLU A 257 -8.89 20.94 3.48
CA GLU A 257 -9.88 21.80 2.84
C GLU A 257 -9.23 23.15 2.55
N ALA A 258 -9.17 23.52 1.25
CA ALA A 258 -8.50 24.74 0.83
C ALA A 258 -9.05 25.86 1.72
N ALA A 259 -8.19 26.56 2.48
CA ALA A 259 -8.68 27.56 3.41
C ALA A 259 -9.63 28.45 2.64
N GLU A 260 -10.81 28.67 3.20
CA GLU A 260 -11.77 29.60 2.62
C GLU A 260 -11.06 30.94 2.41
N ILE A 261 -11.10 31.44 1.19
CA ILE A 261 -10.57 32.76 0.87
C ILE A 261 -11.37 33.76 1.70
N PRO A 262 -10.72 34.59 2.53
CA PRO A 262 -11.43 35.51 3.41
C PRO A 262 -12.35 36.48 2.64
N GLU A 263 -13.42 36.92 3.26
CA GLU A 263 -14.30 37.96 2.72
C GLU A 263 -13.47 39.22 2.38
N GLY A 264 -13.68 39.77 1.20
CA GLY A 264 -12.90 40.90 0.69
C GLY A 264 -11.63 40.56 -0.06
N TYR A 265 -11.38 39.27 -0.31
CA TYR A 265 -10.29 38.82 -1.18
C TYR A 265 -10.85 38.12 -2.41
N THR A 266 -10.19 38.31 -3.53
CA THR A 266 -10.50 37.63 -4.80
C THR A 266 -9.34 36.72 -5.19
N GLN A 267 -9.62 35.45 -5.45
CA GLN A 267 -8.61 34.52 -5.97
C GLN A 267 -8.09 34.99 -7.33
N VAL A 268 -6.79 35.12 -7.44
CA VAL A 268 -6.14 35.57 -8.67
C VAL A 268 -5.30 34.49 -9.32
N GLN A 269 -4.82 33.53 -8.54
CA GLN A 269 -3.99 32.43 -9.06
C GLN A 269 -4.14 31.19 -8.20
N GLN A 270 -4.05 30.04 -8.85
CA GLN A 270 -3.92 28.74 -8.21
C GLN A 270 -2.96 27.88 -9.04
N TYR A 271 -2.04 27.20 -8.40
CA TYR A 271 -1.10 26.30 -9.08
C TYR A 271 -0.61 25.21 -8.12
N THR A 272 -0.17 24.11 -8.68
CA THR A 272 0.48 23.03 -7.94
C THR A 272 1.98 23.11 -8.19
N PHE A 273 2.74 23.15 -7.13
CA PHE A 273 4.20 23.05 -7.18
C PHE A 273 4.62 21.59 -6.91
N GLU A 274 5.48 21.05 -7.78
CA GLU A 274 6.13 19.76 -7.58
C GLU A 274 7.64 19.95 -7.53
N GLY A 275 8.25 19.61 -6.40
CA GLY A 275 9.70 19.78 -6.20
C GLY A 275 10.31 18.62 -5.44
N GLY A 276 11.62 18.72 -5.18
CA GLY A 276 12.39 17.68 -4.49
C GLY A 276 11.92 17.35 -3.06
N PHE A 277 11.01 18.15 -2.50
CA PHE A 277 10.43 17.97 -1.17
C PHE A 277 8.96 17.53 -1.20
N GLY A 278 8.40 17.24 -2.37
CA GLY A 278 7.01 16.82 -2.51
C GLY A 278 6.17 17.77 -3.35
N LYS A 279 4.86 17.67 -3.17
CA LYS A 279 3.83 18.41 -3.87
C LYS A 279 3.18 19.42 -2.92
N ALA A 280 2.97 20.64 -3.38
CA ALA A 280 2.22 21.66 -2.65
C ALA A 280 1.21 22.35 -3.56
N ASP A 281 -0.02 22.52 -3.09
CA ASP A 281 -1.03 23.32 -3.74
C ASP A 281 -1.02 24.73 -3.16
N VAL A 282 -0.95 25.73 -4.03
CA VAL A 282 -0.85 27.13 -3.67
C VAL A 282 -2.03 27.88 -4.25
N THR A 283 -2.78 28.59 -3.39
CA THR A 283 -3.84 29.51 -3.80
C THR A 283 -3.46 30.92 -3.38
N CYS A 284 -3.50 31.86 -4.32
CA CYS A 284 -3.25 33.27 -4.07
C CYS A 284 -4.54 34.07 -4.28
N ALA A 285 -4.84 34.95 -3.35
CA ALA A 285 -5.94 35.89 -3.42
C ALA A 285 -5.47 37.30 -3.05
N VAL A 286 -6.06 38.31 -3.65
CA VAL A 286 -5.75 39.73 -3.37
C VAL A 286 -7.00 40.43 -2.83
N ASP A 287 -6.81 41.39 -1.94
CA ASP A 287 -7.91 42.25 -1.46
C ASP A 287 -8.41 43.17 -2.57
N ASP A 288 -9.63 43.72 -2.39
CA ASP A 288 -10.27 44.61 -3.36
C ASP A 288 -9.42 45.86 -3.67
N ALA A 289 -8.65 46.30 -2.69
CA ALA A 289 -7.74 47.44 -2.83
C ALA A 289 -6.44 47.11 -3.52
N LYS A 290 -6.15 45.81 -3.78
CA LYS A 290 -4.87 45.30 -4.32
C LYS A 290 -3.67 45.71 -3.49
N THR A 291 -3.79 45.75 -2.20
CA THR A 291 -2.73 46.12 -1.26
C THR A 291 -2.29 44.95 -0.38
N LYS A 292 -3.10 43.93 -0.30
CA LYS A 292 -2.81 42.73 0.52
C LYS A 292 -2.93 41.46 -0.31
N VAL A 293 -2.11 40.50 0.04
CA VAL A 293 -2.13 39.15 -0.55
C VAL A 293 -2.40 38.14 0.56
N TYR A 294 -3.30 37.22 0.28
CA TYR A 294 -3.57 36.05 1.08
C TYR A 294 -3.13 34.83 0.30
N MET A 295 -2.26 34.04 0.86
CA MET A 295 -1.77 32.81 0.21
C MET A 295 -2.00 31.61 1.13
N THR A 296 -2.51 30.54 0.58
CA THR A 296 -2.59 29.25 1.24
C THR A 296 -1.63 28.28 0.59
N PHE A 297 -0.91 27.55 1.41
CA PHE A 297 -0.04 26.46 0.99
C PHE A 297 -0.57 25.19 1.63
N VAL A 298 -0.89 24.18 0.84
CA VAL A 298 -1.25 22.85 1.33
C VAL A 298 -0.14 21.90 0.91
N ALA A 299 0.65 21.47 1.89
CA ALA A 299 1.74 20.52 1.70
C ALA A 299 1.85 19.62 2.94
N PHE A 300 2.14 18.33 2.74
CA PHE A 300 2.34 17.37 3.84
C PHE A 300 1.17 17.31 4.84
N ASP A 301 -0.08 17.30 4.35
CA ASP A 301 -1.31 17.33 5.17
C ASP A 301 -1.42 18.54 6.10
N GLN A 302 -0.62 19.57 5.85
CA GLN A 302 -0.65 20.79 6.62
C GLN A 302 -0.99 21.98 5.72
N GLN A 303 -1.93 22.78 6.21
CA GLN A 303 -2.28 24.04 5.59
C GLN A 303 -1.58 25.18 6.32
N GLN A 304 -0.90 26.01 5.55
CA GLN A 304 -0.37 27.29 6.05
C GLN A 304 -1.05 28.45 5.34
N VAL A 305 -1.32 29.49 6.10
CA VAL A 305 -1.85 30.75 5.59
C VAL A 305 -0.79 31.81 5.78
N VAL A 306 -0.52 32.54 4.72
CA VAL A 306 0.44 33.63 4.75
C VAL A 306 -0.24 34.89 4.25
N GLU A 307 -0.22 35.95 5.04
CA GLU A 307 -0.68 37.28 4.65
C GLU A 307 0.50 38.15 4.27
N GLY A 308 0.39 38.85 3.16
CA GLY A 308 1.43 39.72 2.66
C GLY A 308 0.90 41.09 2.23
N VAL A 309 1.80 42.04 2.02
CA VAL A 309 1.52 43.36 1.45
C VAL A 309 1.96 43.42 0.01
N LEU A 310 1.07 43.88 -0.86
CA LEU A 310 1.34 44.08 -2.28
C LEU A 310 1.70 45.54 -2.54
N ASN A 311 2.92 45.83 -2.95
CA ASN A 311 3.36 47.18 -3.34
C ASN A 311 3.99 47.11 -4.75
N ASP A 312 3.44 47.84 -5.72
CA ASP A 312 3.95 47.96 -7.08
C ASP A 312 4.22 46.60 -7.74
N GLY A 313 3.37 45.60 -7.50
CA GLY A 313 3.56 44.24 -8.03
C GLY A 313 4.56 43.38 -7.24
N ILE A 314 5.10 43.87 -6.15
CA ILE A 314 6.01 43.13 -5.27
C ILE A 314 5.22 42.69 -4.00
N ILE A 315 5.20 41.40 -3.77
CA ILE A 315 4.60 40.81 -2.57
C ILE A 315 5.67 40.79 -1.47
N THR A 316 5.38 41.45 -0.34
CA THR A 316 6.18 41.34 0.87
C THR A 316 5.42 40.53 1.90
N VAL A 317 5.94 39.36 2.23
CA VAL A 317 5.39 38.47 3.24
C VAL A 317 6.23 38.59 4.50
N THR A 318 5.55 38.85 5.62
CA THR A 318 6.20 38.83 6.94
C THR A 318 5.73 37.58 7.67
N TYR A 319 6.64 36.69 8.01
CA TYR A 319 6.32 35.49 8.77
C TYR A 319 7.03 35.48 10.11
N ASP A 320 6.38 34.83 11.04
CA ASP A 320 6.98 34.56 12.34
C ASP A 320 8.03 33.45 12.20
N GLN A 321 9.27 33.74 12.53
CA GLN A 321 10.39 32.78 12.47
C GLN A 321 10.36 31.73 13.60
N SER A 322 9.31 31.67 14.38
CA SER A 322 9.23 30.78 15.56
C SER A 322 8.94 29.31 15.26
N GLY A 323 8.68 28.92 14.00
CA GLY A 323 8.33 27.55 13.61
C GLY A 323 9.30 26.91 12.61
N PHE A 324 9.55 25.64 12.79
CA PHE A 324 10.39 24.78 11.91
C PHE A 324 9.93 24.80 10.43
N MET A 325 8.65 25.09 10.20
CA MET A 325 8.00 25.10 8.89
C MET A 325 8.19 26.38 8.07
N THR A 326 8.65 27.47 8.67
CA THR A 326 8.84 28.76 7.97
C THR A 326 9.96 28.74 6.94
N ASN A 327 11.01 27.93 7.15
CA ASN A 327 12.09 27.78 6.20
C ASN A 327 11.68 26.99 4.95
N ASP A 328 10.79 26.02 5.09
CA ASP A 328 10.30 25.21 3.98
C ASP A 328 9.28 25.99 3.13
N ALA A 329 8.39 26.77 3.78
CA ALA A 329 7.47 27.65 3.09
C ALA A 329 8.22 28.73 2.29
N GLN A 330 9.33 29.28 2.83
CA GLN A 330 10.19 30.21 2.12
C GLN A 330 10.89 29.55 0.90
N ALA A 331 11.33 28.31 1.03
CA ALA A 331 11.96 27.57 -0.06
C ALA A 331 10.93 27.29 -1.17
N ILE A 332 9.72 26.89 -0.83
CA ILE A 332 8.61 26.69 -1.76
C ILE A 332 8.24 28.02 -2.45
N TYR A 333 8.12 29.09 -1.70
CA TYR A 333 7.87 30.44 -2.21
C TYR A 333 8.95 30.90 -3.20
N ASN A 334 10.22 30.78 -2.83
CA ASN A 334 11.34 31.18 -3.68
C ASN A 334 11.45 30.33 -4.92
N ALA A 335 11.11 29.04 -4.86
CA ALA A 335 11.10 28.15 -6.01
C ALA A 335 9.91 28.43 -6.95
N ALA A 336 8.77 28.79 -6.42
CA ALA A 336 7.60 29.21 -7.19
C ALA A 336 7.87 30.54 -7.93
N ASP A 337 8.52 31.51 -7.26
CA ASP A 337 8.85 32.82 -7.83
C ASP A 337 9.81 32.70 -9.06
N GLN A 338 10.71 31.72 -9.05
CA GLN A 338 11.64 31.55 -10.16
C GLN A 338 11.01 30.98 -11.43
N ASN A 339 9.83 30.34 -11.36
CA ASN A 339 9.31 29.55 -12.46
C ASN A 339 8.00 30.02 -13.08
N ASN A 340 7.11 30.76 -12.39
CA ASN A 340 5.77 31.01 -12.91
C ASN A 340 5.05 32.28 -12.44
N TRP A 341 5.69 33.19 -11.72
CA TRP A 341 5.01 34.42 -11.31
C TRP A 341 4.75 35.33 -12.52
N GLN A 342 3.48 35.49 -12.84
CA GLN A 342 3.06 36.62 -13.70
C GLN A 342 2.72 37.77 -12.78
N PRO A 343 3.22 38.99 -13.04
CA PRO A 343 2.82 40.17 -12.29
C PRO A 343 1.31 40.30 -12.33
N VAL A 344 0.68 40.49 -11.16
CA VAL A 344 -0.74 40.84 -11.10
C VAL A 344 -0.88 42.23 -11.70
N ALA A 345 -1.43 42.29 -12.92
CA ALA A 345 -1.65 43.54 -13.65
C ALA A 345 -2.73 44.40 -13.00
#